data_09213883d1f97a1576ced6e4dca86ff5
#
_entry.id   09213883d1f97a1576ced6e4dca86ff5
#
_cell.length_a   1.000
_cell.length_b   1.000
_cell.length_c   1.000
_cell.angle_alpha   90.00
_cell.angle_beta   90.00
_cell.angle_gamma   90.00
#
_symmetry.space_group_name_H-M   'P 1'
#
loop_
_entity.id
_entity.type
_entity.pdbx_description
1 polymer ?
#
loop_
_entity_poly.entity_id
_entity_poly.type
_entity_poly.pdbx_seq_one_letter_code
_entity_poly.pdbx_strand_id
1 'polypeptide(L)'
;MVLASLQSELTSLRVCARLHCVMTAAEKALSTFREPPHMFNCAQTVCAAFGRDDLLEAMKVCGGGRAPEGMCGALYGAIQVAPERAEELKAAFVAKNGSWKCSELKGGTPRVACQQCVAVAAQLAAGEEA
;
A
#
# COMPACT_ATOMS: atom_id res chain seq x y z
N MET A 1 -31.62 -6.13 21.26
CA MET A 1 -31.61 -5.89 20.79
C MET A 1 -31.29 -5.37 20.68
N VAL A 2 -31.11 -5.26 20.64
CA VAL A 2 -30.90 -4.71 20.18
C VAL A 2 -30.15 -4.34 20.46
N LEU A 3 -29.84 -4.42 20.57
CA LEU A 3 -29.29 -4.01 20.42
C LEU A 3 -28.57 -4.10 19.94
N ALA A 4 -28.50 -4.54 19.64
CA ALA A 4 -27.96 -4.61 18.91
C ALA A 4 -27.81 -4.00 18.27
N SER A 5 -28.15 -3.88 18.15
CA SER A 5 -28.04 -3.18 17.38
C SER A 5 -27.52 -2.20 17.69
N LEU A 6 -27.39 -1.90 18.14
CA LEU A 6 -26.87 -0.98 18.25
C LEU A 6 -25.69 -0.99 18.42
N GLN A 7 -25.27 -1.75 18.29
CA GLN A 7 -24.28 -1.77 18.08
C GLN A 7 -23.67 -1.78 17.14
N SER A 8 -24.19 -2.02 16.79
CA SER A 8 -23.67 -1.85 15.71
C SER A 8 -23.63 -0.68 15.24
N GLU A 9 -24.01 -0.11 15.52
CA GLU A 9 -23.81 0.94 15.08
C GLU A 9 -22.95 1.59 15.60
N LEU A 10 -22.74 1.44 16.20
CA LEU A 10 -21.92 2.02 16.50
C LEU A 10 -20.80 1.77 16.22
N THR A 11 -20.77 1.03 15.87
CA THR A 11 -19.81 0.92 15.38
C THR A 11 -19.40 1.39 14.47
N SER A 12 -19.95 1.61 14.27
CA SER A 12 -19.51 2.24 13.39
C SER A 12 -19.26 3.40 13.69
N LEU A 13 -19.37 3.77 14.36
CA LEU A 13 -19.01 4.67 14.54
C LEU A 13 -18.21 4.76 15.25
N ARG A 14 -18.06 4.24 15.62
CA ARG A 14 -17.38 4.20 15.88
C ARG A 14 -16.54 4.20 15.62
N VAL A 15 -16.58 4.27 15.56
CA VAL A 15 -15.78 4.38 15.09
C VAL A 15 -15.26 5.19 14.84
N CYS A 16 -15.42 5.89 14.78
CA CYS A 16 -14.86 6.67 14.51
C CYS A 16 -14.47 7.34 15.24
N ALA A 17 -14.65 7.56 15.75
CA ALA A 17 -14.31 8.05 16.13
C ALA A 17 -13.69 7.66 16.73
N ARG A 18 -13.78 7.06 16.85
CA ARG A 18 -13.35 6.57 16.79
C ARG A 18 -12.89 6.28 16.30
N LEU A 19 -13.30 6.37 16.27
CA LEU A 19 -13.07 6.27 15.51
C LEU A 19 -12.51 6.71 14.84
N HIS A 20 -12.56 7.07 14.77
CA HIS A 20 -12.12 7.73 13.91
C HIS A 20 -11.02 7.89 13.57
N CYS A 21 -11.07 7.56 13.10
CA CYS A 21 -9.82 8.05 13.06
C CYS A 21 -8.72 7.10 12.84
N VAL A 22 -9.00 5.86 12.63
CA VAL A 22 -8.01 4.84 12.32
C VAL A 22 -7.84 4.83 10.81
N MET A 23 -6.64 5.17 10.34
CA MET A 23 -6.34 5.16 8.91
C MET A 23 -6.09 3.74 8.43
N THR A 24 -6.55 3.44 7.22
CA THR A 24 -6.23 2.18 6.57
C THR A 24 -4.76 2.18 6.16
N ALA A 25 -4.21 1.00 5.82
CA ALA A 25 -2.84 0.92 5.34
C ALA A 25 -2.64 1.77 4.10
N ALA A 26 -3.61 1.76 3.18
CA ALA A 26 -3.52 2.58 1.97
C ALA A 26 -3.49 4.07 2.32
N GLU A 27 -4.33 4.50 3.26
CA GLU A 27 -4.34 5.91 3.66
C GLU A 27 -3.02 6.32 4.30
N LYS A 28 -2.47 5.46 5.16
CA LYS A 28 -1.18 5.74 5.78
C LYS A 28 -0.08 5.87 4.74
N ALA A 29 -0.06 4.95 3.78
CA ALA A 29 0.96 4.97 2.74
C ALA A 29 0.84 6.23 1.90
N LEU A 30 -0.38 6.60 1.51
CA LEU A 30 -0.57 7.79 0.69
C LEU A 30 -0.25 9.07 1.43
N SER A 31 -0.37 9.07 2.76
CA SER A 31 -0.12 10.28 3.54
C SER A 31 1.35 10.71 3.54
N THR A 32 2.28 9.78 3.27
CA THR A 32 3.71 10.10 3.22
C THR A 32 4.28 9.99 1.81
N PHE A 33 3.50 9.52 0.84
CA PHE A 33 3.99 9.35 -0.52
C PHE A 33 4.17 10.72 -1.16
N ARG A 34 5.45 11.12 -1.33
CA ARG A 34 5.82 12.41 -1.91
C ARG A 34 5.24 13.60 -1.17
N GLU A 35 4.91 13.41 0.10
CA GLU A 35 4.32 14.48 0.92
C GLU A 35 5.30 14.95 1.98
N PRO A 36 5.42 16.27 2.17
CA PRO A 36 6.27 16.79 3.23
C PRO A 36 5.75 16.36 4.60
N PRO A 37 6.62 16.20 5.58
CA PRO A 37 8.07 16.37 5.52
C PRO A 37 8.80 15.13 5.02
N HIS A 38 8.11 14.01 4.82
CA HIS A 38 8.76 12.74 4.53
C HIS A 38 9.26 12.62 3.10
N MET A 39 8.41 12.99 2.13
CA MET A 39 8.74 12.90 0.72
C MET A 39 9.18 11.49 0.31
N PHE A 40 8.54 10.48 0.88
CA PHE A 40 8.90 9.09 0.61
C PHE A 40 8.55 8.69 -0.82
N ASN A 41 9.36 7.79 -1.39
CA ASN A 41 9.02 7.19 -2.67
C ASN A 41 8.00 6.06 -2.45
N CYS A 42 7.59 5.41 -3.55
CA CYS A 42 6.54 4.39 -3.47
C CYS A 42 6.93 3.19 -2.60
N ALA A 43 8.19 2.79 -2.63
CA ALA A 43 8.64 1.67 -1.80
C ALA A 43 8.72 2.06 -0.33
N GLN A 44 9.28 3.24 -0.05
CA GLN A 44 9.43 3.71 1.32
C GLN A 44 8.06 3.91 1.99
N THR A 45 7.12 4.50 1.25
CA THR A 45 5.84 4.85 1.84
C THR A 45 5.03 3.61 2.22
N VAL A 46 5.15 2.52 1.46
CA VAL A 46 4.48 1.27 1.82
C VAL A 46 5.10 0.70 3.09
N CYS A 47 6.43 0.67 3.17
CA CYS A 47 7.10 0.16 4.37
C CYS A 47 6.76 1.00 5.60
N ALA A 48 6.73 2.33 5.43
CA ALA A 48 6.41 3.22 6.55
C ALA A 48 4.98 3.00 7.06
N ALA A 49 4.05 2.66 6.17
CA ALA A 49 2.66 2.42 6.56
C ALA A 49 2.53 1.25 7.53
N PHE A 50 3.53 0.34 7.54
CA PHE A 50 3.52 -0.81 8.44
C PHE A 50 4.52 -0.67 9.58
N GLY A 51 5.01 0.55 9.81
CA GLY A 51 5.95 0.80 10.90
C GLY A 51 7.33 0.22 10.68
N ARG A 52 7.68 -0.13 9.44
CA ARG A 52 8.95 -0.76 9.13
C ARG A 52 9.99 0.29 8.75
N ASP A 53 10.30 1.14 9.73
CA ASP A 53 11.30 2.19 9.52
C ASP A 53 12.69 1.62 9.24
N ASP A 54 12.92 0.38 9.68
CA ASP A 54 14.17 -0.31 9.43
C ASP A 54 14.43 -0.55 7.94
N LEU A 55 13.39 -0.50 7.12
CA LEU A 55 13.52 -0.75 5.68
C LEU A 55 13.66 0.52 4.86
N LEU A 56 13.45 1.69 5.47
CA LEU A 56 13.37 2.93 4.69
C LEU A 56 14.64 3.25 3.93
N GLU A 57 15.80 3.03 4.54
CA GLU A 57 17.06 3.35 3.88
C GLU A 57 17.28 2.47 2.65
N ALA A 58 17.02 1.16 2.77
CA ALA A 58 17.19 0.25 1.65
C ALA A 58 16.20 0.54 0.53
N MET A 59 14.98 0.99 0.89
CA MET A 59 13.95 1.26 -0.11
C MET A 59 14.15 2.60 -0.81
N LYS A 60 15.05 3.42 -0.32
CA LYS A 60 15.28 4.76 -0.86
C LYS A 60 15.65 4.74 -2.34
N VAL A 61 16.34 3.70 -2.78
CA VAL A 61 16.80 3.58 -4.16
C VAL A 61 15.88 2.71 -5.03
N CYS A 62 14.72 2.34 -4.52
CA CYS A 62 13.84 1.40 -5.22
C CYS A 62 12.62 2.05 -5.85
N GLY A 63 12.57 3.38 -5.92
CA GLY A 63 11.46 4.08 -6.56
C GLY A 63 11.65 4.17 -8.06
N GLY A 64 10.58 4.49 -8.79
CA GLY A 64 10.67 4.80 -10.21
C GLY A 64 11.17 3.68 -11.09
N GLY A 65 10.86 2.44 -10.77
CA GLY A 65 11.29 1.30 -11.57
C GLY A 65 12.69 0.80 -11.25
N ARG A 66 13.30 1.33 -10.18
CA ARG A 66 14.66 0.92 -9.81
C ARG A 66 14.71 -0.24 -8.84
N ALA A 67 13.55 -0.80 -8.46
CA ALA A 67 13.51 -2.02 -7.69
C ALA A 67 14.04 -3.17 -8.55
N PRO A 68 14.46 -4.29 -7.93
CA PRO A 68 15.00 -5.41 -8.69
C PRO A 68 14.07 -5.85 -9.80
N GLU A 69 14.66 -6.14 -10.97
CA GLU A 69 13.94 -6.63 -12.16
C GLU A 69 12.93 -5.63 -12.72
N GLY A 70 13.07 -4.35 -12.35
CA GLY A 70 12.14 -3.33 -12.81
C GLY A 70 10.78 -3.37 -12.13
N MET A 71 10.68 -4.08 -11.02
CA MET A 71 9.42 -4.21 -10.30
C MET A 71 8.90 -2.86 -9.83
N CYS A 72 7.58 -2.72 -9.76
CA CYS A 72 6.95 -1.57 -9.14
C CYS A 72 7.47 -1.43 -7.70
N GLY A 73 7.93 -0.23 -7.35
CA GLY A 73 8.50 0.00 -6.02
C GLY A 73 7.51 -0.26 -4.90
N ALA A 74 6.23 0.09 -5.12
CA ALA A 74 5.21 -0.14 -4.11
C ALA A 74 5.03 -1.63 -3.84
N LEU A 75 5.00 -2.43 -4.90
CA LEU A 75 4.91 -3.88 -4.74
C LEU A 75 6.15 -4.44 -4.07
N TYR A 76 7.31 -3.94 -4.46
CA TYR A 76 8.56 -4.40 -3.83
C TYR A 76 8.55 -4.09 -2.34
N GLY A 77 8.09 -2.90 -1.96
CA GLY A 77 7.96 -2.54 -0.55
C GLY A 77 7.02 -3.47 0.20
N ALA A 78 5.88 -3.81 -0.40
CA ALA A 78 4.94 -4.73 0.20
C ALA A 78 5.56 -6.11 0.42
N ILE A 79 6.37 -6.58 -0.55
CA ILE A 79 7.06 -7.86 -0.43
C ILE A 79 8.09 -7.82 0.70
N GLN A 80 8.76 -6.69 0.88
CA GLN A 80 9.72 -6.55 1.98
C GLN A 80 9.02 -6.60 3.34
N VAL A 81 7.79 -6.08 3.41
CA VAL A 81 7.00 -6.13 4.65
C VAL A 81 6.52 -7.55 4.94
N ALA A 82 6.15 -8.30 3.90
CA ALA A 82 5.60 -9.64 4.06
C ALA A 82 6.24 -10.60 3.06
N PRO A 83 7.55 -10.89 3.25
CA PRO A 83 8.29 -11.69 2.26
C PRO A 83 7.77 -13.11 2.09
N GLU A 84 7.15 -13.66 3.11
CA GLU A 84 6.58 -15.02 3.03
C GLU A 84 5.38 -15.08 2.09
N ARG A 85 4.82 -13.91 1.73
CA ARG A 85 3.69 -13.83 0.82
C ARG A 85 4.06 -13.24 -0.54
N ALA A 86 5.35 -13.26 -0.89
CA ALA A 86 5.84 -12.56 -2.09
C ALA A 86 5.10 -12.97 -3.36
N GLU A 87 4.92 -14.27 -3.61
CA GLU A 87 4.26 -14.74 -4.82
C GLU A 87 2.78 -14.40 -4.82
N GLU A 88 2.14 -14.53 -3.67
CA GLU A 88 0.74 -14.17 -3.53
C GLU A 88 0.52 -12.68 -3.79
N LEU A 89 1.38 -11.84 -3.20
CA LEU A 89 1.27 -10.39 -3.38
C LEU A 89 1.48 -9.99 -4.83
N LYS A 90 2.46 -10.60 -5.49
CA LYS A 90 2.75 -10.32 -6.87
C LYS A 90 1.57 -10.70 -7.77
N ALA A 91 1.02 -11.88 -7.57
CA ALA A 91 -0.11 -12.34 -8.37
C ALA A 91 -1.33 -11.45 -8.17
N ALA A 92 -1.64 -11.09 -6.92
CA ALA A 92 -2.80 -10.24 -6.63
C ALA A 92 -2.60 -8.84 -7.19
N PHE A 93 -1.38 -8.32 -7.12
CA PHE A 93 -1.07 -6.99 -7.67
C PHE A 93 -1.27 -6.99 -9.19
N VAL A 94 -0.79 -8.03 -9.86
CA VAL A 94 -0.96 -8.15 -11.32
C VAL A 94 -2.44 -8.27 -11.68
N ALA A 95 -3.20 -9.04 -10.91
CA ALA A 95 -4.63 -9.19 -11.17
C ALA A 95 -5.35 -7.85 -11.08
N LYS A 96 -4.90 -6.97 -10.20
CA LYS A 96 -5.55 -5.68 -10.00
C LYS A 96 -5.06 -4.62 -10.98
N ASN A 97 -3.76 -4.59 -11.26
CA ASN A 97 -3.15 -3.49 -12.00
C ASN A 97 -2.67 -3.86 -13.40
N GLY A 98 -2.59 -5.14 -13.72
CA GLY A 98 -2.22 -5.61 -15.06
C GLY A 98 -0.78 -6.01 -15.24
N SER A 99 0.12 -5.56 -14.38
CA SER A 99 1.53 -5.91 -14.46
C SER A 99 2.20 -5.65 -13.13
N TRP A 100 3.37 -6.25 -12.93
CA TRP A 100 4.20 -5.95 -11.78
C TRP A 100 5.41 -5.08 -12.14
N LYS A 101 5.63 -4.82 -13.43
CA LYS A 101 6.76 -4.01 -13.88
C LYS A 101 6.36 -2.55 -13.97
N CYS A 102 7.19 -1.68 -13.39
CA CYS A 102 6.93 -0.24 -13.39
C CYS A 102 6.76 0.30 -14.82
N SER A 103 7.64 -0.13 -15.74
CA SER A 103 7.58 0.37 -17.10
C SER A 103 6.27 0.00 -17.80
N GLU A 104 5.75 -1.19 -17.53
CA GLU A 104 4.50 -1.62 -18.15
C GLU A 104 3.29 -0.93 -17.53
N LEU A 105 3.35 -0.65 -16.22
CA LEU A 105 2.28 0.08 -15.57
C LEU A 105 2.21 1.52 -16.07
N LYS A 106 3.35 2.17 -16.19
CA LYS A 106 3.39 3.56 -16.64
C LYS A 106 3.21 3.70 -18.14
N GLY A 107 3.61 2.70 -18.91
CA GLY A 107 3.49 2.74 -20.36
C GLY A 107 2.22 2.12 -20.90
N GLY A 108 1.37 1.61 -20.03
CA GLY A 108 0.15 0.93 -20.46
C GLY A 108 -0.96 1.88 -20.88
N THR A 109 -2.01 1.29 -21.42
CA THR A 109 -3.19 2.03 -21.83
C THR A 109 -4.41 1.32 -21.24
N PRO A 110 -5.03 1.87 -20.22
CA PRO A 110 -4.68 3.13 -19.54
C PRO A 110 -3.45 3.00 -18.65
N ARG A 111 -2.81 4.13 -18.43
CA ARG A 111 -1.68 4.19 -17.52
C ARG A 111 -2.16 4.02 -16.07
N VAL A 112 -1.39 3.26 -15.29
CA VAL A 112 -1.69 3.07 -13.88
C VAL A 112 -0.90 4.09 -13.06
N ALA A 113 -1.60 4.91 -12.29
CA ALA A 113 -0.95 5.95 -11.51
C ALA A 113 -0.18 5.35 -10.34
N CYS A 114 0.93 6.01 -9.95
CA CYS A 114 1.73 5.57 -8.81
C CYS A 114 0.91 5.52 -7.53
N GLN A 115 0.00 6.48 -7.34
CA GLN A 115 -0.86 6.49 -6.17
C GLN A 115 -1.71 5.22 -6.08
N GLN A 116 -2.22 4.75 -7.22
CA GLN A 116 -2.97 3.50 -7.23
C GLN A 116 -2.08 2.32 -6.87
N CYS A 117 -0.86 2.29 -7.40
CA CYS A 117 0.07 1.22 -7.07
C CYS A 117 0.37 1.18 -5.58
N VAL A 118 0.58 2.36 -4.97
CA VAL A 118 0.83 2.47 -3.54
C VAL A 118 -0.36 1.96 -2.75
N ALA A 119 -1.56 2.41 -3.11
CA ALA A 119 -2.77 2.03 -2.38
C ALA A 119 -3.01 0.53 -2.47
N VAL A 120 -2.91 -0.04 -3.67
CA VAL A 120 -3.14 -1.48 -3.87
C VAL A 120 -2.10 -2.30 -3.12
N ALA A 121 -0.82 -1.93 -3.23
CA ALA A 121 0.24 -2.67 -2.55
C ALA A 121 0.05 -2.66 -1.04
N ALA A 122 -0.31 -1.51 -0.47
CA ALA A 122 -0.53 -1.41 0.97
C ALA A 122 -1.74 -2.24 1.41
N GLN A 123 -2.82 -2.20 0.64
CA GLN A 123 -4.01 -3.00 0.95
C GLN A 123 -3.69 -4.49 0.95
N LEU A 124 -2.97 -4.93 -0.08
CA LEU A 124 -2.63 -6.34 -0.20
C LEU A 124 -1.70 -6.79 0.93
N ALA A 125 -0.71 -5.97 1.28
CA ALA A 125 0.21 -6.31 2.36
C ALA A 125 -0.52 -6.39 3.70
N ALA A 126 -1.58 -5.61 3.87
CA ALA A 126 -2.39 -5.64 5.08
C ALA A 126 -3.33 -6.84 5.12
N GLY A 127 -3.39 -7.63 4.06
CA GLY A 127 -4.28 -8.78 3.99
C GLY A 127 -5.68 -8.43 3.52
N GLU A 128 -5.88 -7.23 2.99
CA GLU A 128 -7.17 -6.80 2.46
C GLU A 128 -7.24 -7.10 0.98
N GLU A 129 -8.46 -7.30 0.50
CA GLU A 129 -8.67 -7.39 -0.94
C GLU A 129 -8.64 -5.99 -1.52
N ALA A 130 -7.92 -5.85 -2.61
CA ALA A 130 -7.79 -4.55 -3.26
C ALA A 130 -8.98 -4.27 -4.19
#